data_9921917c819325fa5fa2fd8b4de43fab
#
_entry.id   9921917c819325fa5fa2fd8b4de43fab
#
_cell.length_a   1.000
_cell.length_b   1.000
_cell.length_c   1.000
_cell.angle_alpha   90.00
_cell.angle_beta   90.00
_cell.angle_gamma   90.00
#
_symmetry.space_group_name_H-M   'P 1'
#
loop_
_entity.id
_entity.type
_entity.pdbx_description
1 polymer ?
#
loop_
_entity_poly.entity_id
_entity_poly.type
_entity_poly.pdbx_seq_one_letter_code
_entity_poly.pdbx_strand_id
1 'polypeptide(L)'
;ADVTDTYDKTVAHMPIEELSAVERRPYLNVLNYLLSHKEEEIRENLTVPHPELHPRVTYYDMMQRPKDVRGATVVVEGKVRLYGYMEYDPEFQREAGIHGCWYGNLFDKHSNQYAFRVLKNGHDFKEGDTLTMHAVFLKKIWMLNRRGQQSGKAEYSIMPFCVARTA
;
A
#
# COMPACT_ATOMS: atom_id res chain seq x y z
N ALA A 1 8.53 15.14 -7.26
CA ALA A 1 9.41 13.98 -7.39
C ALA A 1 8.52 12.75 -7.59
N ASP A 2 8.73 12.08 -8.69
CA ASP A 2 7.94 10.92 -9.04
C ASP A 2 8.37 9.72 -8.18
N VAL A 3 7.39 9.08 -7.55
CA VAL A 3 7.57 7.76 -6.97
C VAL A 3 7.81 6.80 -8.11
N THR A 4 8.95 6.15 -8.15
CA THR A 4 9.24 5.14 -9.15
C THR A 4 8.78 3.77 -8.65
N ASP A 5 8.40 2.90 -9.58
CA ASP A 5 8.18 1.50 -9.26
C ASP A 5 9.56 0.88 -8.96
N THR A 6 9.92 0.83 -7.69
CA THR A 6 11.19 0.26 -7.27
C THR A 6 11.08 -1.25 -7.25
N TYR A 7 11.93 -1.85 -8.03
CA TYR A 7 12.14 -3.29 -8.09
C TYR A 7 13.33 -3.68 -7.21
N ASP A 8 13.26 -3.34 -5.92
CA ASP A 8 14.34 -3.71 -5.03
C ASP A 8 14.15 -5.14 -4.52
N LYS A 9 15.22 -5.93 -4.58
CA LYS A 9 15.23 -7.35 -4.28
C LYS A 9 15.08 -7.70 -2.80
N THR A 10 15.08 -6.71 -1.92
CA THR A 10 15.09 -6.89 -0.46
C THR A 10 13.73 -6.77 0.21
N VAL A 11 12.65 -6.63 -0.54
CA VAL A 11 11.40 -5.98 -0.09
C VAL A 11 10.33 -6.92 0.46
N ALA A 12 10.66 -7.99 1.12
CA ALA A 12 9.65 -8.71 1.91
C ALA A 12 9.16 -7.88 3.13
N HIS A 13 9.98 -6.98 3.62
CA HIS A 13 9.72 -6.13 4.79
C HIS A 13 10.46 -4.81 4.60
N MET A 14 10.03 -3.96 3.64
CA MET A 14 10.66 -2.65 3.55
C MET A 14 10.35 -1.81 4.79
N PRO A 15 11.32 -1.57 5.65
CA PRO A 15 11.30 -0.38 6.47
C PRO A 15 11.21 0.82 5.53
N ILE A 16 10.52 1.87 5.93
CA ILE A 16 10.43 3.13 5.17
C ILE A 16 11.81 3.76 4.96
N GLU A 17 12.78 3.38 5.76
CA GLU A 17 14.20 3.68 5.59
C GLU A 17 14.76 3.26 4.23
N GLU A 18 14.15 2.26 3.59
CA GLU A 18 14.52 1.79 2.25
C GLU A 18 13.71 2.47 1.12
N LEU A 19 12.73 3.31 1.45
CA LEU A 19 12.25 4.27 0.48
C LEU A 19 13.42 5.20 0.16
N SER A 20 13.84 5.24 -1.09
CA SER A 20 14.85 6.19 -1.50
C SER A 20 14.47 7.58 -1.01
N ALA A 21 15.44 8.44 -0.72
CA ALA A 21 15.18 9.82 -0.27
C ALA A 21 14.20 10.55 -1.20
N VAL A 22 14.12 10.16 -2.47
CA VAL A 22 13.19 10.65 -3.48
C VAL A 22 11.74 10.19 -3.20
N GLU A 23 11.55 9.02 -2.62
CA GLU A 23 10.21 8.44 -2.36
C GLU A 23 9.67 8.80 -0.97
N ARG A 24 10.52 9.16 -0.02
CA ARG A 24 10.15 9.55 1.34
C ARG A 24 9.12 10.69 1.35
N ARG A 25 9.35 11.74 0.59
CA ARG A 25 8.46 12.91 0.54
C ARG A 25 7.09 12.61 -0.08
N PRO A 26 6.98 11.95 -1.25
CA PRO A 26 5.69 11.49 -1.75
C PRO A 26 4.93 10.59 -0.77
N TYR A 27 5.62 9.71 -0.07
CA TYR A 27 5.00 8.87 0.95
C TYR A 27 4.46 9.69 2.13
N LEU A 28 5.24 10.64 2.66
CA LEU A 28 4.80 11.58 3.69
C LEU A 28 3.56 12.39 3.24
N ASN A 29 3.50 12.82 1.98
CA ASN A 29 2.34 13.52 1.46
C ASN A 29 1.08 12.63 1.49
N VAL A 30 1.20 11.35 1.15
CA VAL A 30 0.08 10.38 1.27
C VAL A 30 -0.32 10.19 2.73
N LEU A 31 0.63 10.05 3.65
CA LEU A 31 0.33 9.95 5.07
C LEU A 31 -0.39 11.19 5.60
N ASN A 32 0.12 12.38 5.28
CA ASN A 32 -0.49 13.64 5.68
C ASN A 32 -1.92 13.79 5.15
N TYR A 33 -2.14 13.44 3.88
CA TYR A 33 -3.48 13.42 3.28
C TYR A 33 -4.40 12.48 4.08
N LEU A 34 -4.02 11.23 4.25
CA LEU A 34 -4.83 10.22 4.95
C LEU A 34 -5.08 10.57 6.42
N LEU A 35 -4.13 11.17 7.11
CA LEU A 35 -4.26 11.55 8.52
C LEU A 35 -5.09 12.83 8.73
N SER A 36 -5.09 13.75 7.77
CA SER A 36 -5.81 15.02 7.85
C SER A 36 -7.29 14.92 7.43
N HIS A 37 -7.67 13.89 6.68
CA HIS A 37 -9.04 13.69 6.21
C HIS A 37 -9.76 12.61 7.03
N LYS A 38 -11.09 12.75 7.17
CA LYS A 38 -11.92 11.70 7.75
C LYS A 38 -12.12 10.55 6.76
N GLU A 39 -12.50 9.39 7.27
CA GLU A 39 -12.73 8.20 6.43
C GLU A 39 -13.84 8.45 5.40
N GLU A 40 -14.89 9.17 5.79
CA GLU A 40 -15.99 9.54 4.91
C GLU A 40 -15.51 10.42 3.74
N GLU A 41 -14.65 11.40 4.02
CA GLU A 41 -14.07 12.27 3.00
C GLU A 41 -13.16 11.51 2.04
N ILE A 42 -12.40 10.53 2.56
CA ILE A 42 -11.56 9.66 1.72
C ILE A 42 -12.43 8.81 0.80
N ARG A 43 -13.57 8.30 1.30
CA ARG A 43 -14.54 7.54 0.50
C ARG A 43 -15.19 8.37 -0.60
N GLU A 44 -15.56 9.62 -0.29
CA GLU A 44 -16.17 10.56 -1.24
C GLU A 44 -15.17 10.98 -2.31
N ASN A 45 -13.89 11.12 -1.95
CA ASN A 45 -12.79 11.44 -2.87
C ASN A 45 -12.33 10.23 -3.72
N LEU A 46 -13.13 9.17 -3.82
CA LEU A 46 -12.98 8.11 -4.84
C LEU A 46 -13.11 8.65 -6.28
N THR A 47 -13.10 9.96 -6.43
CA THR A 47 -13.06 10.64 -7.72
C THR A 47 -11.71 10.43 -8.38
N VAL A 48 -11.78 9.72 -9.45
CA VAL A 48 -10.71 9.46 -10.40
C VAL A 48 -9.99 10.77 -10.71
N PRO A 49 -8.64 10.86 -10.57
CA PRO A 49 -7.89 12.06 -10.94
C PRO A 49 -8.07 12.48 -12.41
N HIS A 50 -8.58 11.56 -13.23
CA HIS A 50 -8.90 11.78 -14.64
C HIS A 50 -10.32 11.26 -14.92
N PRO A 51 -11.28 12.14 -15.21
CA PRO A 51 -12.65 11.76 -15.55
C PRO A 51 -12.78 10.88 -16.79
N GLU A 52 -11.72 10.79 -17.60
CA GLU A 52 -11.64 9.93 -18.78
C GLU A 52 -11.28 8.47 -18.46
N LEU A 53 -10.75 8.22 -17.25
CA LEU A 53 -10.47 6.88 -16.76
C LEU A 53 -11.72 6.35 -16.05
N HIS A 54 -12.03 5.07 -16.25
CA HIS A 54 -13.17 4.38 -15.66
C HIS A 54 -13.45 4.79 -14.21
N PRO A 55 -14.71 4.85 -13.75
CA PRO A 55 -15.11 5.39 -12.44
C PRO A 55 -14.53 4.65 -11.24
N ARG A 56 -13.76 3.59 -11.46
CA ARG A 56 -13.00 2.87 -10.44
C ARG A 56 -11.67 2.40 -10.98
N VAL A 57 -10.60 2.80 -10.33
CA VAL A 57 -9.27 2.24 -10.60
C VAL A 57 -9.25 0.78 -10.17
N THR A 58 -8.92 -0.09 -11.08
CA THR A 58 -8.89 -1.54 -10.87
C THR A 58 -7.48 -2.05 -10.57
N TYR A 59 -7.37 -3.30 -10.13
CA TYR A 59 -6.08 -4.00 -10.04
C TYR A 59 -5.30 -3.95 -11.35
N TYR A 60 -6.00 -4.17 -12.47
CA TYR A 60 -5.40 -4.12 -13.80
C TYR A 60 -4.81 -2.75 -14.14
N ASP A 61 -5.52 -1.67 -13.82
CA ASP A 61 -5.03 -0.30 -14.04
C ASP A 61 -3.75 -0.04 -13.24
N MET A 62 -3.72 -0.44 -11.96
CA MET A 62 -2.55 -0.30 -11.10
C MET A 62 -1.35 -1.10 -11.61
N MET A 63 -1.58 -2.25 -12.20
CA MET A 63 -0.53 -3.12 -12.72
C MET A 63 -0.03 -2.71 -14.11
N GLN A 64 -0.90 -2.27 -15.00
CA GLN A 64 -0.58 -1.97 -16.39
C GLN A 64 -0.24 -0.49 -16.64
N ARG A 65 -0.88 0.41 -15.88
CA ARG A 65 -0.75 1.86 -16.06
C ARG A 65 -0.46 2.57 -14.73
N PRO A 66 0.54 2.12 -13.94
CA PRO A 66 0.74 2.64 -12.59
C PRO A 66 0.99 4.16 -12.55
N LYS A 67 1.63 4.70 -13.57
CA LYS A 67 1.92 6.15 -13.65
C LYS A 67 0.65 7.00 -13.78
N ASP A 68 -0.37 6.48 -14.47
CA ASP A 68 -1.61 7.21 -14.75
C ASP A 68 -2.55 7.24 -13.54
N VAL A 69 -2.45 6.22 -12.68
CA VAL A 69 -3.37 6.02 -11.53
C VAL A 69 -2.69 6.19 -10.17
N ARG A 70 -1.42 6.54 -10.15
CA ARG A 70 -0.69 6.79 -8.92
C ARG A 70 -1.28 7.96 -8.14
N GLY A 71 -1.50 7.78 -6.84
CA GLY A 71 -2.18 8.75 -5.99
C GLY A 71 -3.71 8.65 -6.02
N ALA A 72 -4.27 7.78 -6.87
CA ALA A 72 -5.69 7.55 -6.89
C ALA A 72 -6.16 6.83 -5.61
N THR A 73 -7.32 7.22 -5.11
CA THR A 73 -8.01 6.47 -4.06
C THR A 73 -8.69 5.25 -4.69
N VAL A 74 -8.44 4.10 -4.11
CA VAL A 74 -8.93 2.80 -4.60
C VAL A 74 -9.63 2.03 -3.49
N VAL A 75 -10.59 1.19 -3.85
CA VAL A 75 -11.16 0.22 -2.92
C VAL A 75 -10.39 -1.08 -3.07
N VAL A 76 -9.80 -1.54 -1.98
CA VAL A 76 -9.08 -2.80 -1.91
C VAL A 76 -9.84 -3.73 -0.96
N GLU A 77 -10.29 -4.86 -1.46
CA GLU A 77 -11.01 -5.86 -0.69
C GLU A 77 -10.37 -7.22 -0.86
N GLY A 78 -10.15 -7.93 0.23
CA GLY A 78 -9.59 -9.27 0.17
C GLY A 78 -9.28 -9.88 1.52
N LYS A 79 -8.77 -11.12 1.46
CA LYS A 79 -8.41 -11.90 2.63
C LYS A 79 -6.95 -11.70 3.01
N VAL A 80 -6.70 -11.30 4.25
CA VAL A 80 -5.36 -11.07 4.79
C VAL A 80 -4.56 -12.37 4.86
N ARG A 81 -3.32 -12.35 4.37
CA ARG A 81 -2.40 -13.50 4.36
C ARG A 81 -1.14 -13.28 5.17
N LEU A 82 -0.67 -12.06 5.21
CA LEU A 82 0.46 -11.64 6.02
C LEU A 82 0.05 -10.38 6.75
N TYR A 83 0.45 -10.27 8.00
CA TYR A 83 0.10 -9.13 8.81
C TYR A 83 1.11 -8.90 9.93
N GLY A 84 1.44 -7.63 10.20
CA GLY A 84 2.34 -7.24 11.26
C GLY A 84 2.30 -5.74 11.54
N TYR A 85 3.00 -5.31 12.57
CA TYR A 85 3.21 -3.90 12.90
C TYR A 85 4.67 -3.53 12.71
N MET A 86 4.92 -2.33 12.21
CA MET A 86 6.25 -1.77 12.07
C MET A 86 6.30 -0.38 12.69
N GLU A 87 7.37 -0.11 13.40
CA GLU A 87 7.68 1.23 13.89
C GLU A 87 8.50 1.99 12.85
N TYR A 88 8.23 3.27 12.73
CA TYR A 88 9.05 4.17 11.94
C TYR A 88 10.29 4.60 12.74
N ASP A 89 11.34 4.99 12.04
CA ASP A 89 12.47 5.63 12.70
C ASP A 89 12.05 6.94 13.41
N PRO A 90 12.78 7.37 14.46
CA PRO A 90 12.37 8.53 15.26
C PRO A 90 12.26 9.84 14.46
N GLU A 91 13.02 10.00 13.39
CA GLU A 91 12.96 11.17 12.53
C GLU A 91 11.66 11.15 11.72
N PHE A 92 11.34 10.00 11.11
CA PHE A 92 10.11 9.82 10.36
C PHE A 92 8.86 9.94 11.24
N GLN A 93 8.91 9.42 12.50
CA GLN A 93 7.82 9.59 13.46
C GLN A 93 7.51 11.06 13.72
N ARG A 94 8.55 11.89 13.87
CA ARG A 94 8.37 13.35 14.07
C ARG A 94 7.75 14.02 12.85
N GLU A 95 8.17 13.65 11.64
CA GLU A 95 7.66 14.21 10.40
C GLU A 95 6.22 13.76 10.10
N ALA A 96 5.93 12.49 10.30
CA ALA A 96 4.63 11.89 9.99
C ALA A 96 3.59 12.07 11.09
N GLY A 97 4.00 12.37 12.33
CA GLY A 97 3.12 12.50 13.48
C GLY A 97 2.50 11.18 13.96
N ILE A 98 3.07 10.03 13.58
CA ILE A 98 2.64 8.69 14.00
C ILE A 98 3.86 7.81 14.30
N HIS A 99 3.71 6.87 15.23
CA HIS A 99 4.79 5.98 15.63
C HIS A 99 5.12 4.91 14.60
N GLY A 100 4.12 4.40 13.90
CA GLY A 100 4.29 3.31 12.95
C GLY A 100 3.01 3.02 12.21
N CYS A 101 2.98 1.90 11.52
CA CYS A 101 1.81 1.44 10.79
C CYS A 101 1.69 -0.09 10.84
N TRP A 102 0.50 -0.56 10.55
CA TRP A 102 0.23 -1.95 10.28
C TRP A 102 0.52 -2.24 8.81
N TYR A 103 1.16 -3.36 8.53
CA TYR A 103 1.49 -3.75 7.16
C TYR A 103 1.04 -5.18 6.88
N GLY A 104 0.81 -5.48 5.63
CA GLY A 104 0.48 -6.83 5.24
C GLY A 104 0.29 -7.00 3.75
N ASN A 105 -0.17 -8.20 3.40
CA ASN A 105 -0.70 -8.46 2.08
C ASN A 105 -2.05 -9.18 2.17
N LEU A 106 -2.85 -8.99 1.13
CA LEU A 106 -4.14 -9.65 1.00
C LEU A 106 -4.34 -10.15 -0.43
N PHE A 107 -5.27 -11.10 -0.57
CA PHE A 107 -5.71 -11.63 -1.86
C PHE A 107 -7.18 -11.34 -2.06
N ASP A 108 -7.52 -10.75 -3.19
CA ASP A 108 -8.91 -10.57 -3.57
C ASP A 108 -9.56 -11.89 -4.03
N LYS A 109 -10.84 -11.84 -4.36
CA LYS A 109 -11.61 -12.99 -4.85
C LYS A 109 -11.10 -13.58 -6.17
N HIS A 110 -10.29 -12.84 -6.91
CA HIS A 110 -9.65 -13.26 -8.16
C HIS A 110 -8.20 -13.73 -7.96
N SER A 111 -7.76 -13.87 -6.71
CA SER A 111 -6.38 -14.20 -6.33
C SER A 111 -5.35 -13.13 -6.70
N ASN A 112 -5.78 -11.91 -6.97
CA ASN A 112 -4.88 -10.78 -7.12
C ASN A 112 -4.31 -10.39 -5.76
N GLN A 113 -3.00 -10.16 -5.72
CA GLN A 113 -2.29 -9.85 -4.50
C GLN A 113 -2.05 -8.35 -4.38
N TYR A 114 -2.28 -7.82 -3.18
CA TYR A 114 -2.01 -6.44 -2.82
C TYR A 114 -1.11 -6.40 -1.59
N ALA A 115 -0.15 -5.49 -1.58
CA ALA A 115 0.52 -5.08 -0.36
C ALA A 115 -0.19 -3.83 0.20
N PHE A 116 -0.32 -3.76 1.50
CA PHE A 116 -1.01 -2.64 2.13
C PHE A 116 -0.31 -2.15 3.39
N ARG A 117 -0.59 -0.89 3.73
CA ARG A 117 -0.36 -0.32 5.05
C ARG A 117 -1.62 0.34 5.57
N VAL A 118 -1.86 0.22 6.88
CA VAL A 118 -2.97 0.83 7.60
C VAL A 118 -2.40 1.66 8.72
N LEU A 119 -2.80 2.93 8.80
CA LEU A 119 -2.22 3.89 9.72
C LEU A 119 -2.87 3.86 11.10
N LYS A 120 -4.18 3.53 11.17
CA LYS A 120 -4.97 3.51 12.41
C LYS A 120 -5.82 2.25 12.49
N ASN A 121 -6.11 1.82 13.72
CA ASN A 121 -7.03 0.70 14.03
C ASN A 121 -6.63 -0.65 13.42
N GLY A 122 -5.38 -0.81 13.04
CA GLY A 122 -4.91 -2.07 12.47
C GLY A 122 -4.89 -3.25 13.45
N HIS A 123 -5.03 -3.00 14.75
CA HIS A 123 -5.11 -4.03 15.77
C HIS A 123 -6.47 -4.77 15.80
N ASP A 124 -7.46 -4.25 15.09
CA ASP A 124 -8.82 -4.80 15.06
C ASP A 124 -8.94 -6.02 14.13
N PHE A 125 -7.91 -6.36 13.37
CA PHE A 125 -7.93 -7.48 12.42
C PHE A 125 -6.64 -8.31 12.45
N LYS A 126 -6.70 -9.50 11.85
CA LYS A 126 -5.61 -10.50 11.82
C LYS A 126 -5.57 -11.28 10.52
N GLU A 127 -4.57 -12.14 10.37
CA GLU A 127 -4.51 -13.09 9.26
C GLU A 127 -5.79 -13.93 9.16
N GLY A 128 -6.28 -14.06 7.94
CA GLY A 128 -7.50 -14.79 7.62
C GLY A 128 -8.76 -13.94 7.56
N ASP A 129 -8.75 -12.74 8.13
CA ASP A 129 -9.88 -11.82 8.07
C ASP A 129 -10.05 -11.27 6.64
N THR A 130 -11.28 -10.92 6.30
CA THR A 130 -11.58 -10.19 5.08
C THR A 130 -11.66 -8.72 5.41
N LEU A 131 -10.89 -7.92 4.69
CA LEU A 131 -10.85 -6.46 4.85
C LEU A 131 -11.37 -5.77 3.60
N THR A 132 -11.99 -4.60 3.82
CA THR A 132 -12.29 -3.63 2.78
C THR A 132 -11.68 -2.29 3.17
N MET A 133 -10.76 -1.80 2.37
CA MET A 133 -10.03 -0.57 2.64
C MET A 133 -10.25 0.46 1.54
N HIS A 134 -10.37 1.74 1.95
CA HIS A 134 -10.25 2.88 1.04
C HIS A 134 -8.81 3.38 1.13
N ALA A 135 -8.03 3.08 0.11
CA ALA A 135 -6.60 3.27 0.14
C ALA A 135 -6.12 4.15 -1.01
N VAL A 136 -4.98 4.79 -0.83
CA VAL A 136 -4.27 5.48 -1.91
C VAL A 136 -3.27 4.52 -2.54
N PHE A 137 -3.36 4.34 -3.85
CA PHE A 137 -2.37 3.58 -4.61
C PHE A 137 -1.07 4.38 -4.72
N LEU A 138 0.03 3.81 -4.25
CA LEU A 138 1.31 4.49 -4.25
C LEU A 138 2.22 4.03 -5.40
N LYS A 139 2.43 2.73 -5.54
CA LYS A 139 3.32 2.14 -6.55
C LYS A 139 3.13 0.63 -6.68
N LYS A 140 3.83 0.01 -7.63
CA LYS A 140 4.05 -1.44 -7.62
C LYS A 140 5.28 -1.79 -6.78
N ILE A 141 5.20 -2.90 -6.08
CA ILE A 141 6.34 -3.46 -5.35
C ILE A 141 6.56 -4.91 -5.71
N TRP A 142 7.78 -5.38 -5.47
CA TRP A 142 8.14 -6.80 -5.55
C TRP A 142 8.23 -7.37 -4.15
N MET A 143 7.66 -8.54 -3.96
CA MET A 143 7.81 -9.31 -2.72
C MET A 143 8.33 -10.71 -3.04
N LEU A 144 9.28 -11.16 -2.24
CA LEU A 144 9.75 -12.54 -2.31
C LEU A 144 8.60 -13.47 -1.90
N ASN A 145 8.21 -14.37 -2.79
CA ASN A 145 7.14 -15.31 -2.49
C ASN A 145 7.65 -16.50 -1.65
N ARG A 146 6.70 -17.26 -1.03
CA ARG A 146 7.06 -18.41 -0.19
C ARG A 146 7.83 -19.49 -0.94
N ARG A 147 7.57 -19.69 -2.23
CA ARG A 147 8.29 -20.69 -3.04
C ARG A 147 9.73 -20.29 -3.22
N GLY A 148 10.02 -19.02 -3.46
CA GLY A 148 11.37 -18.49 -3.50
C GLY A 148 12.11 -18.65 -2.18
N GLN A 149 11.42 -18.47 -1.04
CA GLN A 149 12.01 -18.67 0.29
C GLN A 149 12.36 -20.14 0.56
N GLN A 150 11.53 -21.08 0.11
CA GLN A 150 11.72 -22.51 0.35
C GLN A 150 12.68 -23.18 -0.64
N SER A 151 12.71 -22.73 -1.88
CA SER A 151 13.51 -23.34 -2.96
C SER A 151 14.93 -22.82 -3.05
N GLY A 152 15.26 -21.76 -2.31
CA GLY A 152 16.54 -21.04 -2.45
C GLY A 152 16.70 -20.29 -3.80
N LYS A 153 15.66 -20.32 -4.65
CA LYS A 153 15.58 -19.55 -5.89
C LYS A 153 14.66 -18.36 -5.63
N ALA A 154 15.18 -17.16 -5.81
CA ALA A 154 14.40 -15.94 -5.61
C ALA A 154 13.24 -15.86 -6.62
N GLU A 155 12.05 -16.22 -6.18
CA GLU A 155 10.81 -15.98 -6.93
C GLU A 155 10.07 -14.79 -6.30
N TYR A 156 9.73 -13.82 -7.12
CA TYR A 156 9.08 -12.58 -6.69
C TYR A 156 7.68 -12.48 -7.26
N SER A 157 6.77 -11.93 -6.46
CA SER A 157 5.46 -11.50 -6.90
C SER A 157 5.44 -9.98 -7.01
N ILE A 158 4.89 -9.47 -8.10
CA ILE A 158 4.69 -8.02 -8.30
C ILE A 158 3.25 -7.72 -7.89
N MET A 159 3.04 -6.66 -7.11
CA MET A 159 1.72 -6.28 -6.65
C MET A 159 1.59 -4.78 -6.42
N PRO A 160 0.36 -4.24 -6.47
CA PRO A 160 0.10 -2.87 -6.06
C PRO A 160 0.39 -2.70 -4.57
N PHE A 161 0.97 -1.56 -4.22
CA PHE A 161 1.16 -1.11 -2.85
C PHE A 161 0.23 0.05 -2.54
N CYS A 162 -0.64 -0.15 -1.56
CA CYS A 162 -1.69 0.77 -1.18
C CYS A 162 -1.56 1.17 0.29
N VAL A 163 -1.92 2.40 0.61
CA VAL A 163 -1.89 2.93 1.98
C VAL A 163 -3.29 3.41 2.34
N ALA A 164 -3.84 2.91 3.44
CA ALA A 164 -5.14 3.27 3.96
C ALA A 164 -5.02 3.95 5.34
N ARG A 165 -6.00 4.78 5.66
CA ARG A 165 -6.11 5.34 7.01
C ARG A 165 -6.55 4.27 8.00
N THR A 166 -7.61 3.57 7.67
CA THR A 166 -8.22 2.47 8.44
C THR A 166 -8.55 1.30 7.52
N ALA A 167 -8.90 0.18 8.09
CA ALA A 167 -9.35 -1.01 7.36
C ALA A 167 -10.69 -1.50 7.91
#